data_a69d2743801d6fb008cbab7d1ec11b03
#
_entry.id   a69d2743801d6fb008cbab7d1ec11b03
#
_cell.length_a   1.000
_cell.length_b   1.000
_cell.length_c   1.000
_cell.angle_alpha   90.00
_cell.angle_beta   90.00
_cell.angle_gamma   90.00
#
_symmetry.space_group_name_H-M   'P 1'
#
loop_
_entity.id
_entity.type
_entity.pdbx_description
1 polymer ?
#
loop_
_entity_poly.entity_id
_entity_poly.type
_entity_poly.pdbx_seq_one_letter_code
_entity_poly.pdbx_strand_id
1 'polypeptide(L)'
;RDSSTSRGLGDVYKRQPNGYLHIGHAKSILLNYGLAKEYNGQFNMRFDDTNPTKEKVEFVDSIKKDVEWLGAKWNGDVLFASNYFPQMYEAAVKLIKKGKAYVDDLSAEEIRKYRGTLTEPGKESPYRNRSVEENLQLFEEMKEGKYADGTKVLRAKIDMASPNINMRDPVIYRVAHMTHHRTGDQWCIYPMYDFAHPIEDAVEGITHSICTLEFEDHRPLYDWVIIETGYKTSPEENPKQIEFAKLYLTNVVTGKRYIKKLVEDGVVDGWDDPRLVSIAALRRRGFTPESIKMFVDLVGVTKAQGSVEYPMLEYCIREDLKLKVKRMMAILDPVKLVIDNYPEDQVE
;
A
#
# COMPACT_ATOMS: atom_id res chain seq x y z
N ARG A 1 -33.37 -3.95 -14.86
CA ARG A 1 -32.63 -5.23 -14.75
C ARG A 1 -32.06 -5.53 -16.14
N ASP A 2 -30.91 -4.94 -16.45
CA ASP A 2 -30.15 -5.28 -17.62
C ASP A 2 -29.22 -6.42 -17.28
N SER A 3 -29.43 -7.55 -17.93
CA SER A 3 -28.63 -8.76 -17.88
C SER A 3 -27.38 -8.64 -18.78
N SER A 4 -26.62 -7.57 -18.68
CA SER A 4 -25.31 -7.48 -19.32
C SER A 4 -24.26 -7.82 -18.30
N THR A 5 -23.75 -9.06 -18.36
CA THR A 5 -22.49 -9.54 -17.81
C THR A 5 -21.97 -8.72 -16.62
N SER A 6 -22.51 -9.01 -15.42
CA SER A 6 -21.93 -8.51 -14.20
C SER A 6 -20.52 -9.10 -14.08
N ARG A 7 -19.52 -8.34 -14.46
CA ARG A 7 -18.17 -8.60 -13.97
C ARG A 7 -18.27 -8.51 -12.46
N GLY A 8 -18.04 -9.63 -11.77
CA GLY A 8 -18.07 -9.68 -10.32
C GLY A 8 -17.15 -8.60 -9.75
N LEU A 9 -17.40 -8.16 -8.51
CA LEU A 9 -16.55 -7.23 -7.79
C LEU A 9 -15.11 -7.75 -7.80
N GLY A 10 -14.17 -6.96 -8.31
CA GLY A 10 -12.73 -7.21 -8.24
C GLY A 10 -12.10 -6.21 -7.28
N ASP A 11 -11.58 -6.68 -6.18
CA ASP A 11 -10.87 -5.88 -5.19
C ASP A 11 -9.43 -6.37 -5.02
N VAL A 12 -8.54 -5.50 -4.55
CA VAL A 12 -7.13 -5.83 -4.41
C VAL A 12 -6.54 -5.24 -3.15
N TYR A 13 -5.90 -6.09 -2.32
CA TYR A 13 -5.01 -5.60 -1.29
C TYR A 13 -3.65 -5.28 -1.91
N LYS A 14 -3.29 -4.01 -1.89
CA LYS A 14 -2.08 -3.45 -2.49
C LYS A 14 -1.06 -3.10 -1.42
N ARG A 15 0.21 -3.47 -1.63
CA ARG A 15 1.26 -3.15 -0.68
C ARG A 15 2.63 -3.04 -1.34
N GLN A 16 3.36 -1.96 -1.01
CA GLN A 16 4.80 -1.92 -1.26
C GLN A 16 5.51 -2.88 -0.30
N PRO A 17 6.36 -3.81 -0.77
CA PRO A 17 7.05 -4.79 0.08
C PRO A 17 8.26 -4.14 0.78
N ASN A 18 8.00 -3.14 1.61
CA ASN A 18 9.00 -2.31 2.25
C ASN A 18 8.95 -2.30 3.79
N GLY A 19 8.21 -3.22 4.41
CA GLY A 19 8.12 -3.38 5.87
C GLY A 19 7.01 -4.27 6.35
N TYR A 20 7.04 -4.56 7.63
CA TYR A 20 6.06 -5.41 8.32
C TYR A 20 4.69 -4.74 8.44
N LEU A 21 3.63 -5.56 8.48
CA LEU A 21 2.27 -5.09 8.67
C LEU A 21 1.98 -4.75 10.13
N HIS A 22 1.07 -3.82 10.34
CA HIS A 22 0.53 -3.46 11.65
C HIS A 22 -1.00 -3.44 11.64
N ILE A 23 -1.63 -3.20 12.79
CA ILE A 23 -3.09 -3.21 12.97
C ILE A 23 -3.85 -2.34 11.96
N GLY A 24 -3.27 -1.21 11.52
CA GLY A 24 -3.88 -0.37 10.47
C GLY A 24 -3.97 -1.07 9.11
N HIS A 25 -3.00 -1.93 8.78
CA HIS A 25 -3.05 -2.76 7.57
C HIS A 25 -4.08 -3.88 7.68
N ALA A 26 -4.28 -4.46 8.87
CA ALA A 26 -5.31 -5.45 9.10
C ALA A 26 -6.70 -4.89 8.75
N LYS A 27 -6.99 -3.63 9.10
CA LYS A 27 -8.23 -2.95 8.70
C LYS A 27 -8.39 -2.93 7.17
N SER A 28 -7.35 -2.57 6.44
CA SER A 28 -7.39 -2.54 4.97
C SER A 28 -7.60 -3.95 4.37
N ILE A 29 -6.86 -4.95 4.85
CA ILE A 29 -6.97 -6.34 4.38
C ILE A 29 -8.38 -6.87 4.60
N LEU A 30 -8.91 -6.73 5.82
CA LEU A 30 -10.22 -7.25 6.19
C LEU A 30 -11.37 -6.51 5.51
N LEU A 31 -11.21 -5.20 5.23
CA LEU A 31 -12.18 -4.43 4.46
C LEU A 31 -12.25 -4.95 3.01
N ASN A 32 -11.12 -5.03 2.32
CA ASN A 32 -11.05 -5.49 0.94
C ASN A 32 -11.56 -6.94 0.81
N TYR A 33 -11.08 -7.83 1.66
CA TYR A 33 -11.50 -9.24 1.67
C TYR A 33 -12.98 -9.41 2.05
N GLY A 34 -13.46 -8.64 3.04
CA GLY A 34 -14.83 -8.65 3.50
C GLY A 34 -15.81 -8.24 2.40
N LEU A 35 -15.51 -7.16 1.68
CA LEU A 35 -16.32 -6.70 0.55
C LEU A 35 -16.34 -7.73 -0.59
N ALA A 36 -15.17 -8.23 -0.99
CA ALA A 36 -15.11 -9.26 -2.02
C ALA A 36 -15.97 -10.48 -1.64
N LYS A 37 -15.92 -10.92 -0.39
CA LYS A 37 -16.71 -12.06 0.10
C LYS A 37 -18.22 -11.75 0.13
N GLU A 38 -18.61 -10.57 0.62
CA GLU A 38 -20.01 -10.16 0.75
C GLU A 38 -20.71 -10.08 -0.62
N TYR A 39 -20.00 -9.60 -1.62
CA TYR A 39 -20.54 -9.42 -2.99
C TYR A 39 -20.16 -10.56 -3.95
N ASN A 40 -19.69 -11.71 -3.47
CA ASN A 40 -19.21 -12.84 -4.29
C ASN A 40 -18.19 -12.41 -5.36
N GLY A 41 -17.35 -11.45 -5.00
CA GLY A 41 -16.29 -10.93 -5.84
C GLY A 41 -14.99 -11.67 -5.70
N GLN A 42 -13.95 -11.11 -6.32
CA GLN A 42 -12.57 -11.62 -6.23
C GLN A 42 -11.72 -10.70 -5.37
N PHE A 43 -10.92 -11.29 -4.51
CA PHE A 43 -9.91 -10.60 -3.73
C PHE A 43 -8.53 -10.97 -4.26
N ASN A 44 -7.80 -10.01 -4.78
CA ASN A 44 -6.46 -10.17 -5.29
C ASN A 44 -5.44 -9.64 -4.29
N MET A 45 -4.22 -10.17 -4.37
CA MET A 45 -3.09 -9.66 -3.60
C MET A 45 -1.99 -9.20 -4.55
N ARG A 46 -1.57 -7.93 -4.42
CA ARG A 46 -0.54 -7.33 -5.27
C ARG A 46 0.53 -6.63 -4.46
N PHE A 47 1.76 -6.83 -4.88
CA PHE A 47 2.89 -6.02 -4.44
C PHE A 47 3.21 -4.93 -5.46
N ASP A 48 3.11 -3.68 -5.03
CA ASP A 48 3.47 -2.51 -5.83
C ASP A 48 4.99 -2.30 -5.75
N ASP A 49 5.74 -3.18 -6.41
CA ASP A 49 7.19 -3.25 -6.39
C ASP A 49 7.84 -2.36 -7.48
N THR A 50 7.44 -1.08 -7.52
CA THR A 50 7.96 -0.10 -8.47
C THR A 50 9.24 0.60 -8.01
N ASN A 51 9.65 0.40 -6.76
CA ASN A 51 10.79 1.09 -6.18
C ASN A 51 11.92 0.12 -5.79
N PRO A 52 12.96 -0.04 -6.63
CA PRO A 52 14.02 -1.01 -6.40
C PRO A 52 14.86 -0.74 -5.13
N THR A 53 14.79 0.49 -4.57
CA THR A 53 15.65 0.87 -3.44
C THR A 53 15.17 0.37 -2.07
N LYS A 54 13.92 -0.03 -1.94
CA LYS A 54 13.26 -0.27 -0.63
C LYS A 54 12.64 -1.64 -0.46
N GLU A 55 12.61 -2.43 -1.52
CA GLU A 55 11.85 -3.67 -1.59
C GLU A 55 12.73 -4.86 -1.27
N LYS A 56 12.22 -5.78 -0.44
CA LYS A 56 12.92 -6.98 -0.03
C LYS A 56 11.99 -8.19 -0.04
N VAL A 57 12.50 -9.33 -0.49
CA VAL A 57 11.78 -10.61 -0.51
C VAL A 57 11.29 -11.00 0.89
N GLU A 58 12.07 -10.74 1.93
CA GLU A 58 11.70 -10.94 3.34
C GLU A 58 10.33 -10.33 3.70
N PHE A 59 10.05 -9.12 3.21
CA PHE A 59 8.78 -8.47 3.49
C PHE A 59 7.62 -9.08 2.70
N VAL A 60 7.86 -9.57 1.49
CA VAL A 60 6.86 -10.27 0.69
C VAL A 60 6.34 -11.49 1.45
N ASP A 61 7.24 -12.34 1.94
CA ASP A 61 6.87 -13.56 2.67
C ASP A 61 6.17 -13.25 4.00
N SER A 62 6.66 -12.26 4.73
CA SER A 62 6.03 -11.83 5.99
C SER A 62 4.60 -11.30 5.76
N ILE A 63 4.40 -10.48 4.73
CA ILE A 63 3.08 -9.92 4.40
C ILE A 63 2.11 -11.02 3.97
N LYS A 64 2.52 -11.95 3.12
CA LYS A 64 1.69 -13.12 2.74
C LYS A 64 1.23 -13.90 3.96
N LYS A 65 2.16 -14.23 4.84
CA LYS A 65 1.88 -14.96 6.09
C LYS A 65 0.89 -14.22 6.99
N ASP A 66 0.99 -12.89 7.07
CA ASP A 66 0.09 -12.09 7.89
C ASP A 66 -1.31 -12.00 7.28
N VAL A 67 -1.43 -11.89 5.95
CA VAL A 67 -2.73 -11.92 5.24
C VAL A 67 -3.43 -13.26 5.42
N GLU A 68 -2.70 -14.37 5.26
CA GLU A 68 -3.22 -15.71 5.48
C GLU A 68 -3.64 -15.93 6.95
N TRP A 69 -2.84 -15.45 7.89
CA TRP A 69 -3.17 -15.54 9.31
C TRP A 69 -4.44 -14.79 9.67
N LEU A 70 -4.71 -13.63 9.05
CA LEU A 70 -5.96 -12.89 9.21
C LEU A 70 -7.17 -13.62 8.59
N GLY A 71 -6.96 -14.74 7.91
CA GLY A 71 -8.00 -15.53 7.27
C GLY A 71 -8.40 -15.06 5.87
N ALA A 72 -7.70 -14.06 5.33
CA ALA A 72 -7.94 -13.60 3.97
C ALA A 72 -7.26 -14.53 2.95
N LYS A 73 -8.02 -14.94 1.93
CA LYS A 73 -7.54 -15.79 0.84
C LYS A 73 -7.68 -15.03 -0.45
N TRP A 74 -6.57 -14.84 -1.15
CA TRP A 74 -6.56 -14.21 -2.46
C TRP A 74 -6.82 -15.22 -3.59
N ASN A 75 -7.28 -14.71 -4.72
CA ASN A 75 -7.54 -15.48 -5.93
C ASN A 75 -6.26 -15.59 -6.78
N GLY A 76 -5.99 -16.80 -7.29
CA GLY A 76 -4.85 -17.04 -8.18
C GLY A 76 -3.49 -16.79 -7.54
N ASP A 77 -2.54 -16.33 -8.35
CA ASP A 77 -1.19 -16.01 -7.92
C ASP A 77 -1.10 -14.62 -7.31
N VAL A 78 -0.06 -14.40 -6.50
CA VAL A 78 0.30 -13.06 -6.04
C VAL A 78 0.81 -12.24 -7.22
N LEU A 79 0.25 -11.04 -7.37
CA LEU A 79 0.57 -10.14 -8.46
C LEU A 79 1.69 -9.18 -8.05
N PHE A 80 2.43 -8.69 -9.04
CA PHE A 80 3.51 -7.72 -8.85
C PHE A 80 3.45 -6.64 -9.91
N ALA A 81 3.66 -5.39 -9.51
CA ALA A 81 3.74 -4.26 -10.44
C ALA A 81 4.81 -4.49 -11.53
N SER A 82 5.93 -5.10 -11.15
CA SER A 82 7.03 -5.43 -12.07
C SER A 82 6.63 -6.38 -13.20
N ASN A 83 5.54 -7.15 -13.07
CA ASN A 83 5.01 -7.96 -14.17
C ASN A 83 4.48 -7.10 -15.33
N TYR A 84 4.12 -5.86 -15.07
CA TYR A 84 3.48 -4.93 -16.01
C TYR A 84 4.41 -3.81 -16.49
N PHE A 85 5.70 -3.85 -16.16
CA PHE A 85 6.65 -2.83 -16.62
C PHE A 85 6.67 -2.64 -18.13
N PRO A 86 6.62 -3.69 -18.99
CA PRO A 86 6.48 -3.50 -20.43
C PRO A 86 5.22 -2.74 -20.83
N GLN A 87 4.06 -3.07 -20.27
CA GLN A 87 2.78 -2.38 -20.57
C GLN A 87 2.81 -0.93 -20.08
N MET A 88 3.41 -0.66 -18.91
CA MET A 88 3.58 0.70 -18.40
C MET A 88 4.48 1.54 -19.30
N TYR A 89 5.56 0.95 -19.82
CA TYR A 89 6.42 1.63 -20.79
C TYR A 89 5.67 1.97 -22.07
N GLU A 90 4.92 1.04 -22.63
CA GLU A 90 4.08 1.25 -23.81
C GLU A 90 3.03 2.33 -23.58
N ALA A 91 2.41 2.35 -22.40
CA ALA A 91 1.46 3.36 -21.99
C ALA A 91 2.11 4.75 -21.93
N ALA A 92 3.32 4.86 -21.40
CA ALA A 92 4.09 6.11 -21.39
C ALA A 92 4.43 6.60 -22.81
N VAL A 93 4.87 5.69 -23.68
CA VAL A 93 5.11 5.99 -25.11
C VAL A 93 3.83 6.51 -25.77
N LYS A 94 2.68 5.89 -25.48
CA LYS A 94 1.39 6.34 -26.00
C LYS A 94 1.03 7.76 -25.53
N LEU A 95 1.31 8.11 -24.28
CA LEU A 95 1.11 9.48 -23.77
C LEU A 95 2.02 10.48 -24.49
N ILE A 96 3.28 10.14 -24.74
CA ILE A 96 4.19 11.00 -25.51
C ILE A 96 3.66 11.22 -26.92
N LYS A 97 3.23 10.17 -27.62
CA LYS A 97 2.65 10.26 -28.97
C LYS A 97 1.39 11.12 -29.04
N LYS A 98 0.62 11.17 -27.97
CA LYS A 98 -0.55 12.05 -27.82
C LYS A 98 -0.19 13.50 -27.43
N GLY A 99 1.09 13.82 -27.20
CA GLY A 99 1.51 15.11 -26.65
C GLY A 99 1.10 15.33 -25.19
N LYS A 100 0.86 14.24 -24.44
CA LYS A 100 0.39 14.24 -23.04
C LYS A 100 1.50 13.89 -22.03
N ALA A 101 2.73 13.72 -22.50
CA ALA A 101 3.91 13.54 -21.65
C ALA A 101 5.15 14.12 -22.34
N TYR A 102 6.11 14.57 -21.55
CA TYR A 102 7.37 15.11 -22.02
C TYR A 102 8.53 14.74 -21.08
N VAL A 103 9.72 14.63 -21.66
CA VAL A 103 10.96 14.45 -20.90
C VAL A 103 11.42 15.80 -20.37
N ASP A 104 11.71 15.85 -19.07
CA ASP A 104 12.15 17.05 -18.36
C ASP A 104 13.56 16.86 -17.80
N ASP A 105 14.42 17.84 -18.01
CA ASP A 105 15.80 17.83 -17.54
C ASP A 105 15.97 18.58 -16.21
N LEU A 106 14.89 19.12 -15.64
CA LEU A 106 14.91 19.75 -14.33
C LEU A 106 15.19 18.71 -13.24
N SER A 107 16.02 19.09 -12.29
CA SER A 107 16.25 18.31 -11.07
C SER A 107 15.00 18.24 -10.19
N ALA A 108 14.96 17.30 -9.26
CA ALA A 108 13.84 17.17 -8.32
C ALA A 108 13.60 18.46 -7.51
N GLU A 109 14.66 19.20 -7.17
CA GLU A 109 14.57 20.47 -6.45
C GLU A 109 13.96 21.56 -7.34
N GLU A 110 14.40 21.66 -8.59
CA GLU A 110 13.85 22.61 -9.57
C GLU A 110 12.39 22.31 -9.89
N ILE A 111 12.03 21.04 -10.10
CA ILE A 111 10.63 20.63 -10.31
C ILE A 111 9.77 21.06 -9.11
N ARG A 112 10.27 20.91 -7.88
CA ARG A 112 9.55 21.37 -6.68
C ARG A 112 9.34 22.87 -6.66
N LYS A 113 10.34 23.66 -7.06
CA LYS A 113 10.22 25.12 -7.17
C LYS A 113 9.23 25.53 -8.27
N TYR A 114 9.31 24.90 -9.45
CA TYR A 114 8.42 25.18 -10.56
C TYR A 114 6.96 24.79 -10.28
N ARG A 115 6.74 23.75 -9.48
CA ARG A 115 5.41 23.30 -9.11
C ARG A 115 4.61 24.30 -8.28
N GLY A 116 5.28 25.25 -7.61
CA GLY A 116 4.63 26.26 -6.77
C GLY A 116 4.13 25.68 -5.43
N THR A 117 3.15 26.37 -4.85
CA THR A 117 2.57 26.04 -3.54
C THR A 117 1.05 25.84 -3.63
N LEU A 118 0.39 25.59 -2.51
CA LEU A 118 -1.08 25.50 -2.48
C LEU A 118 -1.77 26.83 -2.83
N THR A 119 -1.10 27.95 -2.59
CA THR A 119 -1.63 29.30 -2.81
C THR A 119 -1.06 29.97 -4.06
N GLU A 120 0.01 29.44 -4.61
CA GLU A 120 0.67 29.98 -5.81
C GLU A 120 0.66 28.93 -6.93
N PRO A 121 0.27 29.31 -8.16
CA PRO A 121 0.31 28.40 -9.30
C PRO A 121 1.74 27.98 -9.63
N GLY A 122 1.88 26.87 -10.32
CA GLY A 122 3.17 26.43 -10.85
C GLY A 122 3.57 27.21 -12.09
N LYS A 123 4.84 27.03 -12.48
CA LYS A 123 5.42 27.53 -13.73
C LYS A 123 5.72 26.38 -14.66
N GLU A 124 5.51 26.58 -15.94
CA GLU A 124 5.87 25.59 -16.96
C GLU A 124 7.39 25.40 -17.02
N SER A 125 7.81 24.13 -17.17
CA SER A 125 9.20 23.79 -17.43
C SER A 125 9.64 24.33 -18.81
N PRO A 126 10.91 24.80 -18.96
CA PRO A 126 11.45 25.13 -20.27
C PRO A 126 11.40 23.97 -21.27
N TYR A 127 11.33 22.74 -20.79
CA TYR A 127 11.31 21.52 -21.61
C TYR A 127 9.89 21.01 -21.95
N ARG A 128 8.86 21.67 -21.44
CA ARG A 128 7.45 21.24 -21.57
C ARG A 128 6.97 21.14 -23.00
N ASN A 129 7.52 21.94 -23.88
CA ASN A 129 7.09 22.07 -25.27
C ASN A 129 8.04 21.43 -26.30
N ARG A 130 8.87 20.46 -25.85
CA ARG A 130 9.64 19.61 -26.77
C ARG A 130 8.71 18.88 -27.74
N SER A 131 9.19 18.63 -28.96
CA SER A 131 8.41 17.87 -29.93
C SER A 131 8.16 16.44 -29.50
N VAL A 132 7.15 15.79 -30.09
CA VAL A 132 6.83 14.38 -29.82
C VAL A 132 8.03 13.49 -30.20
N GLU A 133 8.68 13.77 -31.31
CA GLU A 133 9.83 13.02 -31.83
C GLU A 133 11.01 13.12 -30.86
N GLU A 134 11.33 14.31 -30.39
CA GLU A 134 12.40 14.54 -29.42
C GLU A 134 12.11 13.81 -28.10
N ASN A 135 10.88 13.90 -27.59
CA ASN A 135 10.48 13.22 -26.37
C ASN A 135 10.54 11.70 -26.50
N LEU A 136 10.14 11.12 -27.63
CA LEU A 136 10.24 9.68 -27.89
C LEU A 136 11.69 9.23 -27.89
N GLN A 137 12.58 9.96 -28.58
CA GLN A 137 14.00 9.66 -28.62
C GLN A 137 14.62 9.71 -27.20
N LEU A 138 14.38 10.80 -26.48
CA LEU A 138 14.92 10.97 -25.12
C LEU A 138 14.42 9.90 -24.15
N PHE A 139 13.14 9.50 -24.24
CA PHE A 139 12.58 8.46 -23.37
C PHE A 139 13.15 7.07 -23.68
N GLU A 140 13.39 6.75 -24.96
CA GLU A 140 14.09 5.54 -25.34
C GLU A 140 15.54 5.53 -24.82
N GLU A 141 16.24 6.65 -24.97
CA GLU A 141 17.61 6.81 -24.45
C GLU A 141 17.67 6.71 -22.91
N MET A 142 16.63 7.17 -22.19
CA MET A 142 16.50 6.94 -20.76
C MET A 142 16.41 5.44 -20.44
N LYS A 143 15.60 4.69 -21.19
CA LYS A 143 15.46 3.23 -21.05
C LYS A 143 16.77 2.50 -21.36
N GLU A 144 17.53 2.97 -22.33
CA GLU A 144 18.84 2.43 -22.71
C GLU A 144 19.96 2.73 -21.70
N GLY A 145 19.67 3.52 -20.68
CA GLY A 145 20.62 3.86 -19.60
C GLY A 145 21.63 4.95 -19.96
N LYS A 146 21.35 5.76 -20.99
CA LYS A 146 22.26 6.82 -21.43
C LYS A 146 22.36 8.02 -20.47
N TYR A 147 21.47 8.11 -19.48
CA TYR A 147 21.39 9.24 -18.56
C TYR A 147 21.59 8.81 -17.13
N ALA A 148 22.30 9.61 -16.34
CA ALA A 148 22.51 9.37 -14.93
C ALA A 148 21.22 9.61 -14.11
N ASP A 149 21.17 9.00 -12.93
CA ASP A 149 20.06 9.17 -11.99
C ASP A 149 19.84 10.66 -11.66
N GLY A 150 18.56 11.06 -11.65
CA GLY A 150 18.17 12.43 -11.31
C GLY A 150 18.39 13.47 -12.40
N THR A 151 18.91 13.11 -13.58
CA THR A 151 19.16 14.07 -14.69
C THR A 151 17.99 14.23 -15.63
N LYS A 152 17.14 13.23 -15.75
CA LYS A 152 15.94 13.24 -16.59
C LYS A 152 14.79 12.48 -15.93
N VAL A 153 13.59 12.99 -16.15
CA VAL A 153 12.33 12.36 -15.76
C VAL A 153 11.32 12.47 -16.90
N LEU A 154 10.32 11.61 -16.92
CA LEU A 154 9.15 11.78 -17.77
C LEU A 154 8.03 12.40 -16.92
N ARG A 155 7.41 13.46 -17.41
CA ARG A 155 6.29 14.13 -16.74
C ARG A 155 5.03 14.06 -17.59
N ALA A 156 3.90 13.86 -16.92
CA ALA A 156 2.60 14.07 -17.56
C ALA A 156 2.40 15.55 -17.86
N LYS A 157 1.83 15.86 -19.03
CA LYS A 157 1.52 17.24 -19.46
C LYS A 157 0.05 17.50 -19.18
N ILE A 158 -0.25 18.15 -18.07
CA ILE A 158 -1.62 18.38 -17.60
C ILE A 158 -1.87 19.88 -17.43
N ASP A 159 -1.71 20.43 -16.23
CA ASP A 159 -1.99 21.84 -15.95
C ASP A 159 -1.15 22.35 -14.76
N MET A 160 -0.18 23.20 -15.04
CA MET A 160 0.69 23.79 -14.01
C MET A 160 -0.02 24.81 -13.13
N ALA A 161 -1.22 25.28 -13.49
CA ALA A 161 -2.04 26.19 -12.70
C ALA A 161 -3.11 25.46 -11.87
N SER A 162 -3.22 24.15 -11.98
CA SER A 162 -4.22 23.38 -11.24
C SER A 162 -4.18 23.67 -9.73
N PRO A 163 -5.33 23.84 -9.06
CA PRO A 163 -5.38 23.93 -7.60
C PRO A 163 -4.92 22.65 -6.92
N ASN A 164 -5.04 21.52 -7.59
CA ASN A 164 -4.51 20.22 -7.13
C ASN A 164 -3.06 20.07 -7.57
N ILE A 165 -2.13 20.12 -6.63
CA ILE A 165 -0.69 20.01 -6.89
C ILE A 165 -0.33 18.71 -7.61
N ASN A 166 -1.06 17.60 -7.38
CA ASN A 166 -0.82 16.33 -8.04
C ASN A 166 -1.11 16.37 -9.55
N MET A 167 -1.85 17.37 -10.03
CA MET A 167 -2.16 17.60 -11.45
C MET A 167 -1.20 18.56 -12.13
N ARG A 168 -0.23 19.13 -11.40
CA ARG A 168 0.76 20.07 -11.95
C ARG A 168 1.95 19.32 -12.56
N ASP A 169 1.73 18.77 -13.74
CA ASP A 169 2.70 17.99 -14.52
C ASP A 169 3.51 17.00 -13.64
N PRO A 170 2.85 16.00 -13.05
CA PRO A 170 3.53 15.07 -12.14
C PRO A 170 4.58 14.24 -12.88
N VAL A 171 5.63 13.87 -12.16
CA VAL A 171 6.62 12.89 -12.63
C VAL A 171 5.96 11.52 -12.70
N ILE A 172 6.05 10.85 -13.84
CA ILE A 172 5.50 9.51 -14.07
C ILE A 172 6.57 8.42 -14.27
N TYR A 173 7.78 8.80 -14.70
CA TYR A 173 8.96 7.93 -14.77
C TYR A 173 10.21 8.64 -14.29
N ARG A 174 11.12 7.87 -13.68
CA ARG A 174 12.43 8.33 -13.24
C ARG A 174 13.53 7.39 -13.70
N VAL A 175 14.74 7.89 -13.83
CA VAL A 175 15.96 7.09 -14.02
C VAL A 175 16.47 6.63 -12.66
N ALA A 176 16.75 5.34 -12.54
CA ALA A 176 17.39 4.74 -11.38
C ALA A 176 18.18 3.49 -11.81
N HIS A 177 19.50 3.59 -11.77
CA HIS A 177 20.41 2.48 -12.07
C HIS A 177 20.57 1.60 -10.82
N MET A 178 19.58 0.76 -10.58
CA MET A 178 19.54 -0.13 -9.43
C MET A 178 18.97 -1.48 -9.83
N THR A 179 19.54 -2.54 -9.26
CA THR A 179 19.04 -3.90 -9.43
C THR A 179 17.68 -4.05 -8.74
N HIS A 180 16.67 -4.46 -9.50
CA HIS A 180 15.34 -4.74 -8.99
C HIS A 180 15.25 -6.19 -8.50
N HIS A 181 14.56 -6.43 -7.38
CA HIS A 181 14.50 -7.75 -6.74
C HIS A 181 13.91 -8.87 -7.62
N ARG A 182 13.12 -8.55 -8.65
CA ARG A 182 12.51 -9.51 -9.58
C ARG A 182 13.01 -9.39 -11.02
N THR A 183 13.18 -8.19 -11.52
CA THR A 183 13.58 -7.95 -12.92
C THR A 183 15.09 -7.77 -13.09
N GLY A 184 15.85 -7.78 -11.99
CA GLY A 184 17.31 -7.58 -12.05
C GLY A 184 17.67 -6.23 -12.66
N ASP A 185 18.59 -6.22 -13.60
CA ASP A 185 19.11 -5.03 -14.29
C ASP A 185 18.43 -4.78 -15.65
N GLN A 186 17.28 -5.43 -15.91
CA GLN A 186 16.56 -5.29 -17.18
C GLN A 186 16.07 -3.84 -17.40
N TRP A 187 15.77 -3.11 -16.33
CA TRP A 187 15.25 -1.76 -16.36
C TRP A 187 16.16 -0.81 -15.58
N CYS A 188 16.35 0.40 -16.11
CA CYS A 188 16.98 1.53 -15.41
C CYS A 188 16.07 2.76 -15.35
N ILE A 189 14.83 2.63 -15.83
CA ILE A 189 13.75 3.59 -15.62
C ILE A 189 12.60 2.87 -14.91
N TYR A 190 11.96 3.56 -13.97
CA TYR A 190 10.90 2.99 -13.16
C TYR A 190 9.70 3.93 -13.10
N PRO A 191 8.47 3.40 -13.23
CA PRO A 191 7.27 4.21 -13.11
C PRO A 191 7.10 4.70 -11.68
N MET A 192 6.52 5.89 -11.53
CA MET A 192 6.08 6.39 -10.24
C MET A 192 4.77 5.72 -9.85
N TYR A 193 4.50 5.63 -8.54
CA TYR A 193 3.30 4.99 -8.01
C TYR A 193 1.99 5.48 -8.65
N ASP A 194 1.81 6.80 -8.77
CA ASP A 194 0.59 7.39 -9.32
C ASP A 194 0.35 7.09 -10.80
N PHE A 195 1.39 6.65 -11.53
CA PHE A 195 1.27 6.19 -12.90
C PHE A 195 1.07 4.67 -12.99
N ALA A 196 1.81 3.91 -12.18
CA ALA A 196 1.76 2.45 -12.17
C ALA A 196 0.41 1.92 -11.67
N HIS A 197 -0.02 2.39 -10.51
CA HIS A 197 -1.21 1.93 -9.79
C HIS A 197 -2.51 1.89 -10.63
N PRO A 198 -2.92 2.96 -11.34
CA PRO A 198 -4.11 2.90 -12.19
C PRO A 198 -3.97 1.90 -13.35
N ILE A 199 -2.79 1.74 -13.92
CA ILE A 199 -2.53 0.78 -15.01
C ILE A 199 -2.64 -0.65 -14.49
N GLU A 200 -2.04 -0.95 -13.35
CA GLU A 200 -2.16 -2.25 -12.69
C GLU A 200 -3.63 -2.62 -12.43
N ASP A 201 -4.37 -1.71 -11.82
CA ASP A 201 -5.79 -1.91 -11.54
C ASP A 201 -6.60 -2.18 -12.82
N ALA A 202 -6.33 -1.45 -13.88
CA ALA A 202 -7.01 -1.62 -15.17
C ALA A 202 -6.66 -2.95 -15.84
N VAL A 203 -5.40 -3.34 -15.86
CA VAL A 203 -4.91 -4.61 -16.45
C VAL A 203 -5.46 -5.81 -15.68
N GLU A 204 -5.48 -5.74 -14.37
CA GLU A 204 -5.99 -6.81 -13.48
C GLU A 204 -7.52 -6.89 -13.44
N GLY A 205 -8.22 -5.94 -14.06
CA GLY A 205 -9.69 -5.92 -14.06
C GLY A 205 -10.29 -5.57 -12.70
N ILE A 206 -9.56 -4.84 -11.87
CA ILE A 206 -10.04 -4.32 -10.58
C ILE A 206 -11.21 -3.37 -10.82
N THR A 207 -12.25 -3.48 -10.02
CA THR A 207 -13.42 -2.59 -10.05
C THR A 207 -13.41 -1.58 -8.91
N HIS A 208 -12.97 -2.00 -7.73
CA HIS A 208 -12.91 -1.20 -6.51
C HIS A 208 -11.48 -1.17 -5.99
N SER A 209 -10.84 -0.02 -6.13
CA SER A 209 -9.46 0.22 -5.72
C SER A 209 -9.47 1.00 -4.41
N ILE A 210 -9.47 0.28 -3.30
CA ILE A 210 -9.67 0.86 -1.97
C ILE A 210 -8.33 1.29 -1.36
N CYS A 211 -8.25 2.51 -0.85
CA CYS A 211 -7.06 3.10 -0.24
C CYS A 211 -7.39 4.03 0.91
N THR A 212 -6.38 4.57 1.58
CA THR A 212 -6.57 5.53 2.66
C THR A 212 -6.78 6.95 2.14
N LEU A 213 -7.41 7.83 2.95
CA LEU A 213 -7.73 9.22 2.60
C LEU A 213 -6.54 10.07 2.15
N GLU A 214 -5.31 9.66 2.47
CA GLU A 214 -4.11 10.35 1.99
C GLU A 214 -3.97 10.36 0.47
N PHE A 215 -4.72 9.50 -0.25
CA PHE A 215 -4.75 9.41 -1.70
C PHE A 215 -5.97 10.09 -2.34
N GLU A 216 -6.82 10.76 -1.57
CA GLU A 216 -8.03 11.42 -2.12
C GLU A 216 -7.67 12.44 -3.20
N ASP A 217 -6.67 13.29 -2.94
CA ASP A 217 -6.19 14.29 -3.89
C ASP A 217 -5.46 13.70 -5.11
N HIS A 218 -5.09 12.40 -5.04
CA HIS A 218 -4.47 11.67 -6.16
C HIS A 218 -5.51 11.09 -7.13
N ARG A 219 -6.79 10.99 -6.74
CA ARG A 219 -7.85 10.39 -7.57
C ARG A 219 -8.00 11.05 -8.95
N PRO A 220 -7.95 12.38 -9.10
CA PRO A 220 -8.00 13.00 -10.43
C PRO A 220 -6.86 12.55 -11.36
N LEU A 221 -5.67 12.33 -10.81
CA LEU A 221 -4.54 11.80 -11.58
C LEU A 221 -4.74 10.32 -11.93
N TYR A 222 -5.27 9.53 -11.01
CA TYR A 222 -5.63 8.14 -11.25
C TYR A 222 -6.59 8.00 -12.43
N ASP A 223 -7.67 8.77 -12.45
CA ASP A 223 -8.66 8.79 -13.53
C ASP A 223 -8.05 9.28 -14.84
N TRP A 224 -7.22 10.32 -14.79
CA TRP A 224 -6.53 10.88 -15.96
C TRP A 224 -5.62 9.83 -16.62
N VAL A 225 -4.85 9.08 -15.83
CA VAL A 225 -3.95 8.04 -16.36
C VAL A 225 -4.75 6.96 -17.08
N ILE A 226 -5.83 6.45 -16.49
CA ILE A 226 -6.68 5.40 -17.10
C ILE A 226 -7.26 5.87 -18.43
N ILE A 227 -7.80 7.09 -18.47
CA ILE A 227 -8.44 7.66 -19.66
C ILE A 227 -7.40 7.91 -20.75
N GLU A 228 -6.31 8.59 -20.45
CA GLU A 228 -5.33 9.00 -21.45
C GLU A 228 -4.48 7.83 -21.97
N THR A 229 -4.23 6.81 -21.18
CA THR A 229 -3.56 5.58 -21.63
C THR A 229 -4.51 4.66 -22.41
N GLY A 230 -5.83 4.88 -22.31
CA GLY A 230 -6.85 4.17 -23.08
C GLY A 230 -7.02 2.70 -22.65
N TYR A 231 -6.72 2.37 -21.42
CA TYR A 231 -6.98 1.03 -20.90
C TYR A 231 -8.47 0.72 -20.77
N LYS A 232 -9.27 1.74 -20.47
CA LYS A 232 -10.74 1.65 -20.48
C LYS A 232 -11.36 2.92 -21.06
N THR A 233 -12.42 2.75 -21.81
CA THR A 233 -13.02 3.83 -22.60
C THR A 233 -14.31 4.37 -22.02
N SER A 234 -14.96 3.66 -21.09
CA SER A 234 -16.19 4.08 -20.43
C SER A 234 -16.00 4.24 -18.93
N PRO A 235 -16.50 5.34 -18.32
CA PRO A 235 -16.39 5.57 -16.88
C PRO A 235 -17.00 4.45 -16.02
N GLU A 236 -18.00 3.73 -16.52
CA GLU A 236 -18.65 2.62 -15.82
C GLU A 236 -17.76 1.37 -15.76
N GLU A 237 -16.85 1.20 -16.73
CA GLU A 237 -15.94 0.06 -16.83
C GLU A 237 -14.60 0.32 -16.16
N ASN A 238 -14.26 1.57 -15.87
CA ASN A 238 -13.01 1.93 -15.25
C ASN A 238 -12.97 1.47 -13.78
N PRO A 239 -11.80 1.05 -13.28
CA PRO A 239 -11.63 0.88 -11.84
C PRO A 239 -11.87 2.22 -11.12
N LYS A 240 -12.44 2.16 -9.93
CA LYS A 240 -12.72 3.34 -9.12
C LYS A 240 -11.87 3.34 -7.87
N GLN A 241 -11.11 4.41 -7.67
CA GLN A 241 -10.41 4.65 -6.42
C GLN A 241 -11.42 5.12 -5.36
N ILE A 242 -11.43 4.45 -4.21
CA ILE A 242 -12.34 4.72 -3.10
C ILE A 242 -11.52 4.84 -1.83
N GLU A 243 -11.69 5.91 -1.06
CA GLU A 243 -10.89 6.18 0.12
C GLU A 243 -11.67 6.00 1.41
N PHE A 244 -10.95 5.59 2.44
CA PHE A 244 -11.44 5.47 3.81
C PHE A 244 -10.44 6.05 4.82
N ALA A 245 -10.94 6.42 6.01
CA ALA A 245 -10.12 6.98 7.07
C ALA A 245 -9.13 5.96 7.62
N LYS A 246 -7.88 6.39 7.75
CA LYS A 246 -6.81 5.61 8.36
C LYS A 246 -7.12 5.31 9.83
N LEU A 247 -6.75 4.15 10.30
CA LEU A 247 -6.87 3.79 11.71
C LEU A 247 -5.75 4.47 12.51
N TYR A 248 -6.13 5.33 13.43
CA TYR A 248 -5.26 5.85 14.48
C TYR A 248 -5.63 5.21 15.80
N LEU A 249 -4.67 4.58 16.43
CA LEU A 249 -4.84 3.92 17.73
C LEU A 249 -4.06 4.72 18.78
N THR A 250 -4.71 5.04 19.90
CA THR A 250 -4.06 5.79 21.00
C THR A 250 -2.95 4.95 21.65
N ASN A 251 -1.96 5.65 22.22
CA ASN A 251 -0.87 5.06 23.02
C ASN A 251 -0.03 3.99 22.32
N VAL A 252 0.03 3.98 20.98
CA VAL A 252 0.85 3.05 20.22
C VAL A 252 1.67 3.77 19.14
N VAL A 253 2.80 3.17 18.80
CA VAL A 253 3.65 3.61 17.70
C VAL A 253 3.38 2.72 16.48
N THR A 254 2.87 3.31 15.39
CA THR A 254 2.63 2.62 14.13
C THR A 254 3.57 3.06 13.02
N GLY A 255 4.24 4.20 13.20
CA GLY A 255 5.16 4.75 12.21
C GLY A 255 6.40 3.88 12.02
N LYS A 256 6.58 3.32 10.81
CA LYS A 256 7.70 2.43 10.47
C LYS A 256 9.07 3.00 10.87
N ARG A 257 9.29 4.29 10.66
CA ARG A 257 10.56 4.97 11.01
C ARG A 257 10.85 4.90 12.51
N TYR A 258 9.83 5.08 13.33
CA TYR A 258 9.97 5.06 14.79
C TYR A 258 10.16 3.62 15.29
N ILE A 259 9.40 2.64 14.77
CA ILE A 259 9.56 1.22 15.14
C ILE A 259 10.98 0.75 14.76
N LYS A 260 11.44 1.09 13.55
CA LYS A 260 12.80 0.75 13.11
C LYS A 260 13.84 1.29 14.11
N LYS A 261 13.69 2.54 14.55
CA LYS A 261 14.58 3.14 15.54
C LYS A 261 14.53 2.41 16.88
N LEU A 262 13.34 2.04 17.36
CA LEU A 262 13.21 1.27 18.61
C LEU A 262 13.93 -0.08 18.55
N VAL A 263 13.90 -0.75 17.39
CA VAL A 263 14.63 -2.01 17.17
C VAL A 263 16.14 -1.76 17.10
N GLU A 264 16.58 -0.74 16.36
CA GLU A 264 18.00 -0.42 16.20
C GLU A 264 18.66 0.05 17.51
N ASP A 265 17.91 0.79 18.33
CA ASP A 265 18.36 1.26 19.64
C ASP A 265 18.26 0.16 20.73
N GLY A 266 17.78 -1.04 20.40
CA GLY A 266 17.65 -2.16 21.34
C GLY A 266 16.56 -1.94 22.43
N VAL A 267 15.64 -0.99 22.22
CA VAL A 267 14.51 -0.74 23.14
C VAL A 267 13.49 -1.88 23.08
N VAL A 268 13.33 -2.47 21.91
CA VAL A 268 12.51 -3.66 21.65
C VAL A 268 13.36 -4.74 20.97
N ASP A 269 13.04 -6.01 21.19
CA ASP A 269 13.84 -7.15 20.70
C ASP A 269 13.72 -7.39 19.19
N GLY A 270 12.69 -6.83 18.55
CA GLY A 270 12.43 -6.99 17.13
C GLY A 270 11.06 -6.45 16.73
N TRP A 271 10.71 -6.63 15.46
CA TRP A 271 9.43 -6.20 14.92
C TRP A 271 8.22 -7.00 15.44
N ASP A 272 8.44 -8.17 16.02
CA ASP A 272 7.45 -9.03 16.65
C ASP A 272 7.40 -8.88 18.18
N ASP A 273 8.11 -7.89 18.73
CA ASP A 273 8.09 -7.63 20.18
C ASP A 273 6.65 -7.39 20.66
N PRO A 274 6.18 -8.10 21.70
CA PRO A 274 4.79 -8.00 22.19
C PRO A 274 4.34 -6.61 22.62
N ARG A 275 5.26 -5.69 22.82
CA ARG A 275 4.98 -4.26 23.12
C ARG A 275 4.55 -3.46 21.89
N LEU A 276 4.75 -3.98 20.69
CA LEU A 276 4.38 -3.36 19.44
C LEU A 276 2.98 -3.77 18.98
N VAL A 277 2.49 -3.11 17.92
CA VAL A 277 1.20 -3.40 17.26
C VAL A 277 1.37 -3.88 15.82
N SER A 278 2.53 -4.45 15.48
CA SER A 278 2.69 -5.22 14.25
C SER A 278 1.81 -6.47 14.32
N ILE A 279 1.38 -7.00 13.18
CA ILE A 279 0.59 -8.24 13.14
C ILE A 279 1.37 -9.38 13.80
N ALA A 280 2.66 -9.47 13.54
CA ALA A 280 3.54 -10.46 14.16
C ALA A 280 3.59 -10.32 15.71
N ALA A 281 3.68 -9.09 16.21
CA ALA A 281 3.67 -8.80 17.65
C ALA A 281 2.33 -9.15 18.30
N LEU A 282 1.22 -8.77 17.69
CA LEU A 282 -0.12 -9.10 18.17
C LEU A 282 -0.32 -10.63 18.21
N ARG A 283 0.08 -11.34 17.16
CA ARG A 283 0.05 -12.80 17.11
C ARG A 283 0.90 -13.44 18.22
N ARG A 284 2.12 -12.97 18.43
CA ARG A 284 3.02 -13.43 19.51
C ARG A 284 2.43 -13.17 20.90
N ARG A 285 1.71 -12.06 21.06
CA ARG A 285 1.00 -11.70 22.31
C ARG A 285 -0.26 -12.53 22.55
N GLY A 286 -0.71 -13.33 21.59
CA GLY A 286 -1.86 -14.22 21.72
C GLY A 286 -3.17 -13.67 21.13
N PHE A 287 -3.12 -12.57 20.35
CA PHE A 287 -4.29 -12.14 19.61
C PHE A 287 -4.68 -13.17 18.55
N THR A 288 -5.98 -13.32 18.35
CA THR A 288 -6.56 -14.21 17.35
C THR A 288 -7.02 -13.43 16.12
N PRO A 289 -7.09 -14.04 14.94
CA PRO A 289 -7.67 -13.40 13.76
C PRO A 289 -9.09 -12.89 14.00
N GLU A 290 -9.89 -13.66 14.74
CA GLU A 290 -11.28 -13.31 15.07
C GLU A 290 -11.36 -12.07 15.97
N SER A 291 -10.45 -11.92 16.94
CA SER A 291 -10.39 -10.71 17.77
C SER A 291 -10.01 -9.47 16.98
N ILE A 292 -9.09 -9.60 16.02
CA ILE A 292 -8.72 -8.51 15.11
C ILE A 292 -9.89 -8.15 14.20
N LYS A 293 -10.60 -9.15 13.68
CA LYS A 293 -11.80 -8.93 12.86
C LYS A 293 -12.88 -8.21 13.68
N MET A 294 -13.17 -8.67 14.88
CA MET A 294 -14.11 -8.01 15.80
C MET A 294 -13.74 -6.54 16.03
N PHE A 295 -12.46 -6.26 16.27
CA PHE A 295 -11.98 -4.91 16.45
C PHE A 295 -12.21 -4.04 15.21
N VAL A 296 -11.88 -4.55 14.01
CA VAL A 296 -12.09 -3.83 12.75
C VAL A 296 -13.58 -3.57 12.48
N ASP A 297 -14.43 -4.55 12.77
CA ASP A 297 -15.89 -4.42 12.61
C ASP A 297 -16.46 -3.35 13.57
N LEU A 298 -15.98 -3.30 14.83
CA LEU A 298 -16.39 -2.27 15.80
C LEU A 298 -15.91 -0.85 15.42
N VAL A 299 -14.70 -0.74 14.90
CA VAL A 299 -14.17 0.55 14.41
C VAL A 299 -14.97 1.05 13.20
N GLY A 300 -15.43 0.13 12.37
CA GLY A 300 -16.18 0.43 11.16
C GLY A 300 -15.37 1.13 10.07
N VAL A 301 -16.07 1.52 9.00
CA VAL A 301 -15.50 2.22 7.85
C VAL A 301 -16.13 3.59 7.73
N THR A 302 -15.30 4.61 7.67
CA THR A 302 -15.74 6.02 7.57
C THR A 302 -14.71 6.83 6.81
N LYS A 303 -15.10 7.97 6.27
CA LYS A 303 -14.20 9.01 5.77
C LYS A 303 -13.83 10.06 6.85
N ALA A 304 -14.47 10.03 8.02
CA ALA A 304 -14.11 10.90 9.13
C ALA A 304 -12.86 10.37 9.85
N GLN A 305 -11.85 11.23 9.92
CA GLN A 305 -10.61 10.92 10.64
C GLN A 305 -10.90 10.90 12.16
N GLY A 306 -10.50 9.85 12.85
CA GLY A 306 -10.68 9.71 14.27
C GLY A 306 -9.64 8.79 14.91
N SER A 307 -9.46 8.90 16.23
CA SER A 307 -8.64 8.00 17.01
C SER A 307 -9.49 6.97 17.72
N VAL A 308 -9.01 5.75 17.80
CA VAL A 308 -9.62 4.63 18.51
C VAL A 308 -8.79 4.34 19.75
N GLU A 309 -9.46 4.14 20.88
CA GLU A 309 -8.78 3.83 22.13
C GLU A 309 -8.18 2.41 22.12
N TYR A 310 -6.92 2.27 22.55
CA TYR A 310 -6.24 0.98 22.63
C TYR A 310 -7.00 -0.07 23.47
N PRO A 311 -7.65 0.28 24.60
CA PRO A 311 -8.48 -0.66 25.38
C PRO A 311 -9.60 -1.33 24.57
N MET A 312 -10.08 -0.74 23.48
CA MET A 312 -11.05 -1.41 22.59
C MET A 312 -10.44 -2.65 21.92
N LEU A 313 -9.19 -2.56 21.47
CA LEU A 313 -8.48 -3.72 20.92
C LEU A 313 -8.29 -4.82 21.97
N GLU A 314 -7.94 -4.45 23.20
CA GLU A 314 -7.81 -5.39 24.31
C GLU A 314 -9.16 -6.00 24.73
N TYR A 315 -10.23 -5.24 24.66
CA TYR A 315 -11.58 -5.76 24.87
C TYR A 315 -11.90 -6.89 23.88
N CYS A 316 -11.62 -6.69 22.59
CA CYS A 316 -11.91 -7.69 21.56
C CYS A 316 -11.18 -9.02 21.80
N ILE A 317 -9.90 -9.00 22.18
CA ILE A 317 -9.19 -10.24 22.50
C ILE A 317 -9.73 -10.91 23.78
N ARG A 318 -10.07 -10.15 24.81
CA ARG A 318 -10.68 -10.72 26.01
C ARG A 318 -12.02 -11.40 25.73
N GLU A 319 -12.87 -10.77 24.92
CA GLU A 319 -14.17 -11.35 24.54
C GLU A 319 -14.00 -12.64 23.73
N ASP A 320 -13.09 -12.66 22.76
CA ASP A 320 -12.83 -13.85 21.95
C ASP A 320 -12.26 -15.01 22.81
N LEU A 321 -11.30 -14.73 23.66
CA LEU A 321 -10.67 -15.75 24.50
C LEU A 321 -11.59 -16.31 25.60
N LYS A 322 -12.60 -15.56 26.05
CA LYS A 322 -13.57 -16.07 27.05
C LYS A 322 -14.19 -17.40 26.65
N LEU A 323 -14.40 -17.61 25.37
CA LEU A 323 -15.08 -18.80 24.84
C LEU A 323 -14.11 -19.88 24.35
N LYS A 324 -12.85 -19.56 24.14
CA LYS A 324 -11.89 -20.42 23.43
C LYS A 324 -10.84 -21.06 24.35
N VAL A 325 -10.53 -20.41 25.46
CA VAL A 325 -9.41 -20.84 26.29
C VAL A 325 -9.83 -21.14 27.73
N LYS A 326 -9.10 -22.06 28.36
CA LYS A 326 -9.25 -22.34 29.79
C LYS A 326 -8.74 -21.14 30.60
N ARG A 327 -9.46 -20.83 31.66
CA ARG A 327 -8.99 -19.82 32.62
C ARG A 327 -8.05 -20.52 33.61
N MET A 328 -6.85 -19.97 33.69
CA MET A 328 -5.82 -20.48 34.60
C MET A 328 -5.47 -19.40 35.61
N MET A 329 -5.26 -19.79 36.84
CA MET A 329 -4.68 -18.91 37.83
C MET A 329 -3.16 -19.00 37.71
N ALA A 330 -2.50 -17.85 37.60
CA ALA A 330 -1.04 -17.77 37.59
C ALA A 330 -0.58 -16.83 38.71
N ILE A 331 0.38 -17.31 39.49
CA ILE A 331 1.03 -16.56 40.58
C ILE A 331 2.48 -16.33 40.11
N LEU A 332 2.85 -15.08 39.88
CA LEU A 332 4.16 -14.72 39.34
C LEU A 332 5.13 -14.76 40.53
N ASP A 333 5.59 -14.75 41.31
CA ASP A 333 6.52 -14.85 42.43
C ASP A 333 5.87 -15.64 43.60
N PRO A 334 5.66 -16.95 43.41
CA PRO A 334 4.95 -17.71 44.42
C PRO A 334 5.79 -17.90 45.71
N VAL A 335 5.14 -17.68 46.82
CA VAL A 335 5.72 -18.07 48.11
C VAL A 335 5.42 -19.54 48.36
N LYS A 336 6.44 -20.32 48.65
CA LYS A 336 6.26 -21.74 48.98
C LYS A 336 5.58 -21.85 50.33
N LEU A 337 4.35 -22.40 50.33
CA LEU A 337 3.64 -22.79 51.53
C LEU A 337 3.94 -24.28 51.81
N VAL A 338 4.43 -24.60 52.98
CA VAL A 338 4.64 -26.00 53.45
C VAL A 338 3.68 -26.23 54.57
N ILE A 339 2.90 -27.31 54.45
CA ILE A 339 1.98 -27.78 55.49
C ILE A 339 2.64 -28.98 56.17
N ASP A 340 3.17 -28.79 57.37
CA ASP A 340 4.01 -29.80 58.05
C ASP A 340 3.18 -30.97 58.62
N ASN A 341 1.89 -30.75 58.80
CA ASN A 341 0.98 -31.75 59.36
C ASN A 341 -0.04 -32.31 58.40
N TYR A 342 0.27 -32.21 57.10
CA TYR A 342 -0.59 -32.79 56.06
C TYR A 342 -0.45 -34.35 56.10
N PRO A 343 -1.55 -35.11 56.10
CA PRO A 343 -1.47 -36.56 56.09
C PRO A 343 -0.76 -37.07 54.82
N GLU A 344 0.18 -38.06 55.02
CA GLU A 344 1.00 -38.56 53.88
C GLU A 344 0.19 -39.39 52.87
N ASP A 345 -1.01 -39.83 53.24
CA ASP A 345 -1.91 -40.69 52.47
C ASP A 345 -3.01 -39.93 51.76
N GLN A 346 -3.03 -38.59 51.84
CA GLN A 346 -4.00 -37.73 51.16
C GLN A 346 -3.36 -36.97 50.01
N VAL A 347 -4.02 -37.00 48.85
CA VAL A 347 -3.68 -36.21 47.65
C VAL A 347 -4.91 -35.38 47.30
N GLU A 348 -4.75 -34.07 47.27
CA GLU A 348 -5.76 -33.13 46.74
C GLU A 348 -5.47 -32.70 45.31
#